data_31d4bf939b5e809c2a5311d7314e1b83
#
_entry.id   31d4bf939b5e809c2a5311d7314e1b83
#
_cell.length_a   1.000
_cell.length_b   1.000
_cell.length_c   1.000
_cell.angle_alpha   90.00
_cell.angle_beta   90.00
_cell.angle_gamma   90.00
#
_symmetry.space_group_name_H-M   'P 1'
#
loop_
_entity.id
_entity.type
_entity.pdbx_description
1 polymer ?
#
loop_
_entity_poly.entity_id
_entity_poly.type
_entity_poly.pdbx_seq_one_letter_code
_entity_poly.pdbx_strand_id
1 'polypeptide(L)'
;SNTSTLPITSLAEGVTRQADFIGMHFFSPVDKMQLLEIVVGEKTSDEALARAVDVALQIKKLPIVVNDSRGFFTSRVIGTFVNEAIAMLHEGVPAPSIEQAGLQAGYPTAPLALTDEVSLILWRRIREQSKAAIEAEGGTYEPKPWDAVIDAMVLEFDRGGRAAGAGFYDYDEGKRVGLWSELPAHFGGVSGATPPDMPFVDMAERMLFAEAIESVKCLDEGVLRSVPDANIGSIFGIGFPAWTGGVLQYINGYPGGPGGFVARARELAERYGERFTPPESLVGLADSHGRYE
;
A
#
# COMPACT_ATOMS: atom_id res chain seq x y z
N SER A 1 -16.94 6.85 10.93
CA SER A 1 -16.83 5.50 10.36
C SER A 1 -15.40 4.98 10.47
N ASN A 2 -15.23 3.65 10.62
CA ASN A 2 -13.91 2.97 10.61
C ASN A 2 -13.74 2.13 9.34
N THR A 3 -14.26 2.57 8.20
CA THR A 3 -13.96 1.91 6.92
C THR A 3 -12.48 2.11 6.54
N SER A 4 -11.90 1.15 5.83
CA SER A 4 -10.51 1.25 5.34
C SER A 4 -10.43 1.59 3.84
N THR A 5 -11.52 1.43 3.10
CA THR A 5 -11.50 1.54 1.63
C THR A 5 -12.70 2.28 1.03
N LEU A 6 -13.86 2.25 1.68
CA LEU A 6 -15.06 2.89 1.15
C LEU A 6 -15.00 4.41 1.39
N PRO A 7 -15.26 5.24 0.37
CA PRO A 7 -15.23 6.69 0.49
C PRO A 7 -16.18 7.21 1.57
N ILE A 8 -15.68 8.11 2.39
CA ILE A 8 -16.45 8.73 3.50
C ILE A 8 -17.58 9.57 2.95
N THR A 9 -17.37 10.27 1.85
CA THR A 9 -18.39 11.09 1.17
C THR A 9 -19.60 10.25 0.78
N SER A 10 -19.39 9.09 0.15
CA SER A 10 -20.47 8.18 -0.24
C SER A 10 -21.21 7.61 0.99
N LEU A 11 -20.47 7.25 2.03
CA LEU A 11 -21.08 6.75 3.26
C LEU A 11 -21.90 7.81 3.99
N ALA A 12 -21.52 9.10 3.87
CA ALA A 12 -22.23 10.22 4.47
C ALA A 12 -23.62 10.43 3.89
N GLU A 13 -23.92 9.96 2.68
CA GLU A 13 -25.25 10.04 2.07
C GLU A 13 -26.33 9.30 2.88
N GLY A 14 -25.92 8.27 3.64
CA GLY A 14 -26.81 7.50 4.51
C GLY A 14 -27.13 8.16 5.86
N VAL A 15 -26.60 9.36 6.17
CA VAL A 15 -26.82 10.04 7.45
C VAL A 15 -27.48 11.40 7.29
N THR A 16 -28.32 11.78 8.27
CA THR A 16 -29.08 13.03 8.23
C THR A 16 -28.19 14.27 8.34
N ARG A 17 -27.13 14.21 9.17
CA ARG A 17 -26.21 15.32 9.40
C ARG A 17 -24.84 15.00 8.82
N GLN A 18 -24.69 15.17 7.53
CA GLN A 18 -23.47 14.83 6.80
C GLN A 18 -22.25 15.65 7.27
N ALA A 19 -22.47 16.88 7.75
CA ALA A 19 -21.43 17.73 8.31
C ALA A 19 -20.76 17.15 9.57
N ASP A 20 -21.46 16.28 10.31
CA ASP A 20 -20.95 15.61 11.50
C ASP A 20 -20.35 14.24 11.19
N PHE A 21 -20.32 13.82 9.91
CA PHE A 21 -19.80 12.52 9.50
C PHE A 21 -18.33 12.63 9.11
N ILE A 22 -17.48 11.76 9.68
CA ILE A 22 -16.04 11.75 9.44
C ILE A 22 -15.51 10.32 9.49
N GLY A 23 -14.43 10.04 8.76
CA GLY A 23 -13.69 8.79 8.84
C GLY A 23 -12.71 8.82 10.01
N MET A 24 -12.65 7.74 10.77
CA MET A 24 -11.63 7.50 11.80
C MET A 24 -11.10 6.08 11.57
N HIS A 25 -10.09 5.97 10.73
CA HIS A 25 -9.53 4.69 10.31
C HIS A 25 -8.47 4.22 11.30
N PHE A 26 -8.81 3.19 12.06
CA PHE A 26 -7.93 2.50 13.01
C PHE A 26 -7.21 1.35 12.33
N PHE A 27 -6.01 1.07 12.79
CA PHE A 27 -5.17 -0.02 12.29
C PHE A 27 -5.16 -1.20 13.26
N SER A 28 -5.22 -2.42 12.74
CA SER A 28 -5.22 -3.63 13.56
C SER A 28 -3.79 -4.11 13.87
N PRO A 29 -3.50 -4.51 15.11
CA PRO A 29 -4.33 -4.51 16.32
C PRO A 29 -4.51 -3.10 16.91
N VAL A 30 -5.75 -2.69 17.15
CA VAL A 30 -6.09 -1.31 17.54
C VAL A 30 -5.39 -0.84 18.82
N ASP A 31 -5.19 -1.74 19.77
CA ASP A 31 -4.51 -1.46 21.04
C ASP A 31 -2.99 -1.20 20.89
N LYS A 32 -2.37 -1.70 19.81
CA LYS A 32 -0.92 -1.61 19.57
C LYS A 32 -0.55 -0.57 18.52
N MET A 33 -1.36 -0.44 17.49
CA MET A 33 -1.10 0.50 16.40
C MET A 33 -1.35 1.94 16.85
N GLN A 34 -0.34 2.79 16.66
CA GLN A 34 -0.38 4.17 17.17
C GLN A 34 -1.16 5.12 16.26
N LEU A 35 -1.14 4.89 14.95
CA LEU A 35 -1.75 5.78 13.98
C LEU A 35 -3.28 5.75 14.02
N LEU A 36 -3.88 6.92 13.80
CA LEU A 36 -5.28 7.10 13.43
C LEU A 36 -5.34 8.00 12.20
N GLU A 37 -5.83 7.46 11.08
CA GLU A 37 -6.05 8.22 9.86
C GLU A 37 -7.44 8.85 9.91
N ILE A 38 -7.50 10.17 10.06
CA ILE A 38 -8.74 10.95 10.06
C ILE A 38 -9.05 11.36 8.63
N VAL A 39 -10.19 10.91 8.11
CA VAL A 39 -10.58 11.10 6.71
C VAL A 39 -11.71 12.11 6.62
N VAL A 40 -11.43 13.23 5.95
CA VAL A 40 -12.36 14.34 5.77
C VAL A 40 -13.15 14.13 4.48
N GLY A 41 -14.45 13.87 4.61
CA GLY A 41 -15.38 13.80 3.47
C GLY A 41 -15.75 15.18 2.95
N GLU A 42 -16.34 15.25 1.77
CA GLU A 42 -16.69 16.51 1.08
C GLU A 42 -17.53 17.46 1.92
N LYS A 43 -18.46 16.94 2.74
CA LYS A 43 -19.36 17.72 3.57
C LYS A 43 -18.97 17.74 5.06
N THR A 44 -17.88 17.11 5.42
CA THR A 44 -17.40 17.08 6.80
C THR A 44 -17.03 18.50 7.26
N SER A 45 -17.55 18.93 8.40
CA SER A 45 -17.29 20.26 8.95
C SER A 45 -15.93 20.33 9.69
N ASP A 46 -15.38 21.52 9.78
CA ASP A 46 -14.18 21.79 10.59
C ASP A 46 -14.40 21.44 12.08
N GLU A 47 -15.64 21.60 12.59
CA GLU A 47 -15.99 21.21 13.94
C GLU A 47 -15.91 19.69 14.13
N ALA A 48 -16.40 18.90 13.18
CA ALA A 48 -16.30 17.44 13.21
C ALA A 48 -14.83 17.00 13.15
N LEU A 49 -14.01 17.65 12.32
CA LEU A 49 -12.57 17.39 12.23
C LEU A 49 -11.87 17.71 13.57
N ALA A 50 -12.11 18.89 14.15
CA ALA A 50 -11.50 19.27 15.42
C ALA A 50 -11.85 18.28 16.53
N ARG A 51 -13.11 17.87 16.62
CA ARG A 51 -13.55 16.84 17.58
C ARG A 51 -12.89 15.48 17.36
N ALA A 52 -12.70 15.07 16.10
CA ALA A 52 -12.01 13.81 15.78
C ALA A 52 -10.54 13.85 16.20
N VAL A 53 -9.85 14.98 16.00
CA VAL A 53 -8.48 15.18 16.46
C VAL A 53 -8.42 15.14 18.00
N ASP A 54 -9.33 15.82 18.70
CA ASP A 54 -9.39 15.79 20.16
C ASP A 54 -9.61 14.36 20.69
N VAL A 55 -10.51 13.60 20.07
CA VAL A 55 -10.72 12.18 20.44
C VAL A 55 -9.44 11.37 20.21
N ALA A 56 -8.78 11.54 19.05
CA ALA A 56 -7.52 10.84 18.77
C ALA A 56 -6.47 11.08 19.85
N LEU A 57 -6.30 12.33 20.26
CA LEU A 57 -5.35 12.71 21.33
C LEU A 57 -5.75 12.14 22.70
N GLN A 58 -7.04 12.18 23.06
CA GLN A 58 -7.54 11.61 24.32
C GLN A 58 -7.30 10.11 24.43
N ILE A 59 -7.46 9.37 23.33
CA ILE A 59 -7.21 7.92 23.27
C ILE A 59 -5.73 7.60 22.97
N LYS A 60 -4.85 8.60 22.98
CA LYS A 60 -3.41 8.50 22.78
C LYS A 60 -3.02 7.92 21.41
N LYS A 61 -3.78 8.24 20.38
CA LYS A 61 -3.42 7.97 19.00
C LYS A 61 -2.68 9.15 18.39
N LEU A 62 -1.86 8.84 17.40
CA LEU A 62 -1.18 9.82 16.58
C LEU A 62 -2.05 10.09 15.34
N PRO A 63 -2.75 11.23 15.25
CA PRO A 63 -3.60 11.52 14.13
C PRO A 63 -2.80 12.02 12.92
N ILE A 64 -3.19 11.58 11.73
CA ILE A 64 -2.94 12.27 10.47
C ILE A 64 -4.28 12.66 9.88
N VAL A 65 -4.31 13.73 9.06
CA VAL A 65 -5.53 14.20 8.43
C VAL A 65 -5.40 14.11 6.92
N VAL A 66 -6.31 13.37 6.30
CA VAL A 66 -6.35 13.16 4.85
C VAL A 66 -7.72 13.54 4.29
N ASN A 67 -7.77 13.85 3.01
CA ASN A 67 -9.03 14.01 2.29
C ASN A 67 -9.54 12.66 1.78
N ASP A 68 -10.85 12.60 1.56
CA ASP A 68 -11.53 11.40 1.13
C ASP A 68 -11.09 10.94 -0.27
N SER A 69 -10.82 9.67 -0.38
CA SER A 69 -10.59 8.97 -1.64
C SER A 69 -10.80 7.47 -1.43
N ARG A 70 -10.84 6.68 -2.51
CA ARG A 70 -10.91 5.22 -2.38
C ARG A 70 -9.59 4.68 -1.81
N GLY A 71 -9.64 4.06 -0.62
CA GLY A 71 -8.47 3.53 0.09
C GLY A 71 -7.67 4.60 0.83
N PHE A 72 -8.12 5.84 0.82
CA PHE A 72 -7.49 6.98 1.49
C PHE A 72 -6.01 7.11 1.12
N PHE A 73 -5.16 7.46 2.07
CA PHE A 73 -3.71 7.42 1.88
C PHE A 73 -3.11 6.04 2.22
N THR A 74 -3.35 5.57 3.44
CA THR A 74 -2.61 4.43 3.96
C THR A 74 -2.93 3.11 3.27
N SER A 75 -4.21 2.79 3.05
CA SER A 75 -4.61 1.54 2.36
C SER A 75 -4.22 1.56 0.89
N ARG A 76 -4.24 2.73 0.25
CA ARG A 76 -3.82 2.92 -1.13
C ARG A 76 -2.32 2.66 -1.29
N VAL A 77 -1.50 3.23 -0.42
CA VAL A 77 -0.04 3.12 -0.50
C VAL A 77 0.45 1.73 -0.13
N ILE A 78 -0.03 1.13 0.98
CA ILE A 78 0.38 -0.24 1.34
C ILE A 78 -0.06 -1.27 0.29
N GLY A 79 -1.13 -1.00 -0.44
CA GLY A 79 -1.56 -1.80 -1.57
C GLY A 79 -0.47 -1.94 -2.63
N THR A 80 0.31 -0.89 -2.88
CA THR A 80 1.40 -0.94 -3.87
C THR A 80 2.56 -1.82 -3.42
N PHE A 81 2.90 -1.80 -2.13
CA PHE A 81 3.91 -2.69 -1.54
C PHE A 81 3.53 -4.17 -1.71
N VAL A 82 2.32 -4.53 -1.33
CA VAL A 82 1.80 -5.90 -1.45
C VAL A 82 1.71 -6.33 -2.92
N ASN A 83 1.15 -5.49 -3.76
CA ASN A 83 0.99 -5.77 -5.18
C ASN A 83 2.34 -5.98 -5.87
N GLU A 84 3.36 -5.20 -5.50
CA GLU A 84 4.68 -5.33 -6.08
C GLU A 84 5.38 -6.62 -5.66
N ALA A 85 5.21 -7.05 -4.42
CA ALA A 85 5.71 -8.35 -3.97
C ALA A 85 5.06 -9.52 -4.71
N ILE A 86 3.73 -9.45 -4.93
CA ILE A 86 2.99 -10.47 -5.68
C ILE A 86 3.37 -10.42 -7.17
N ALA A 87 3.61 -9.23 -7.74
CA ALA A 87 4.10 -9.10 -9.11
C ALA A 87 5.46 -9.78 -9.30
N MET A 88 6.39 -9.60 -8.35
CA MET A 88 7.68 -10.31 -8.36
C MET A 88 7.50 -11.82 -8.30
N LEU A 89 6.56 -12.31 -7.47
CA LEU A 89 6.23 -13.73 -7.41
C LEU A 89 5.68 -14.23 -8.76
N HIS A 90 4.79 -13.48 -9.38
CA HIS A 90 4.25 -13.78 -10.73
C HIS A 90 5.37 -13.82 -11.78
N GLU A 91 6.35 -12.94 -11.68
CA GLU A 91 7.53 -12.88 -12.54
C GLU A 91 8.51 -14.04 -12.31
N GLY A 92 8.29 -14.89 -11.29
CA GLY A 92 9.10 -16.06 -10.99
C GLY A 92 10.24 -15.80 -9.99
N VAL A 93 10.23 -14.65 -9.30
CA VAL A 93 11.19 -14.40 -8.22
C VAL A 93 10.87 -15.33 -7.05
N PRO A 94 11.87 -16.05 -6.48
CA PRO A 94 11.62 -16.94 -5.37
C PRO A 94 11.00 -16.23 -4.15
N ALA A 95 9.90 -16.75 -3.63
CA ALA A 95 9.21 -16.17 -2.47
C ALA A 95 10.12 -15.86 -1.27
N PRO A 96 11.10 -16.71 -0.87
CA PRO A 96 12.03 -16.37 0.19
C PRO A 96 12.88 -15.12 -0.10
N SER A 97 13.24 -14.89 -1.37
CA SER A 97 14.01 -13.70 -1.77
C SER A 97 13.18 -12.42 -1.65
N ILE A 98 11.90 -12.48 -2.06
CA ILE A 98 10.94 -11.38 -1.92
C ILE A 98 10.76 -11.01 -0.45
N GLU A 99 10.52 -12.03 0.40
CA GLU A 99 10.37 -11.84 1.84
C GLU A 99 11.59 -11.20 2.48
N GLN A 100 12.78 -11.68 2.13
CA GLN A 100 14.03 -11.14 2.65
C GLN A 100 14.31 -9.72 2.13
N ALA A 101 13.95 -9.41 0.89
CA ALA A 101 14.11 -8.06 0.34
C ALA A 101 13.27 -7.04 1.12
N GLY A 102 12.02 -7.37 1.46
CA GLY A 102 11.18 -6.51 2.29
C GLY A 102 11.76 -6.31 3.69
N LEU A 103 12.16 -7.39 4.37
CA LEU A 103 12.74 -7.30 5.71
C LEU A 103 14.07 -6.52 5.73
N GLN A 104 14.95 -6.73 4.75
CA GLN A 104 16.23 -6.02 4.67
C GLN A 104 16.07 -4.56 4.23
N ALA A 105 15.01 -4.21 3.49
CA ALA A 105 14.63 -2.82 3.26
C ALA A 105 14.23 -2.09 4.55
N GLY A 106 13.84 -2.84 5.60
CA GLY A 106 13.49 -2.30 6.91
C GLY A 106 12.00 -2.36 7.25
N TYR A 107 11.20 -3.05 6.44
CA TYR A 107 9.79 -3.28 6.77
C TYR A 107 9.65 -4.19 7.99
N PRO A 108 8.70 -3.93 8.91
CA PRO A 108 8.52 -4.72 10.12
C PRO A 108 7.94 -6.11 9.86
N THR A 109 7.30 -6.29 8.71
CA THR A 109 6.68 -7.55 8.28
C THR A 109 7.02 -7.80 6.82
N ALA A 110 7.39 -9.04 6.52
CA ALA A 110 7.66 -9.46 5.15
C ALA A 110 6.39 -9.40 4.28
N PRO A 111 6.49 -9.06 2.97
CA PRO A 111 5.33 -8.65 2.17
C PRO A 111 4.28 -9.74 1.95
N LEU A 112 4.68 -10.98 1.64
CA LEU A 112 3.72 -12.07 1.47
C LEU A 112 3.08 -12.48 2.80
N ALA A 113 3.86 -12.40 3.89
CA ALA A 113 3.33 -12.59 5.24
C ALA A 113 2.30 -11.53 5.61
N LEU A 114 2.53 -10.26 5.24
CA LEU A 114 1.56 -9.17 5.44
C LEU A 114 0.29 -9.41 4.61
N THR A 115 0.42 -9.89 3.39
CA THR A 115 -0.72 -10.22 2.54
C THR A 115 -1.63 -11.24 3.20
N ASP A 116 -1.06 -12.28 3.80
CA ASP A 116 -1.81 -13.30 4.53
C ASP A 116 -2.49 -12.74 5.79
N GLU A 117 -1.83 -11.84 6.53
CA GLU A 117 -2.40 -11.19 7.72
C GLU A 117 -3.62 -10.33 7.38
N VAL A 118 -3.59 -9.63 6.24
CA VAL A 118 -4.72 -8.82 5.75
C VAL A 118 -5.82 -9.68 5.14
N SER A 119 -5.48 -10.83 4.55
CA SER A 119 -6.34 -11.79 3.84
C SER A 119 -6.39 -11.56 2.32
N LEU A 120 -6.00 -12.59 1.57
CA LEU A 120 -6.12 -12.62 0.09
C LEU A 120 -7.58 -12.50 -0.37
N ILE A 121 -8.52 -13.06 0.40
CA ILE A 121 -9.95 -12.90 0.14
C ILE A 121 -10.35 -11.42 0.18
N LEU A 122 -9.82 -10.67 1.13
CA LEU A 122 -10.09 -9.23 1.24
C LEU A 122 -9.45 -8.46 0.07
N TRP A 123 -8.20 -8.75 -0.29
CA TRP A 123 -7.54 -8.15 -1.46
C TRP A 123 -8.34 -8.38 -2.74
N ARG A 124 -8.80 -9.61 -2.95
CA ARG A 124 -9.65 -9.94 -4.10
C ARG A 124 -10.95 -9.15 -4.09
N ARG A 125 -11.63 -9.05 -2.93
CA ARG A 125 -12.88 -8.28 -2.78
C ARG A 125 -12.67 -6.79 -3.08
N ILE A 126 -11.59 -6.19 -2.60
CA ILE A 126 -11.25 -4.78 -2.87
C ILE A 126 -11.05 -4.56 -4.37
N ARG A 127 -10.33 -5.47 -5.04
CA ARG A 127 -10.15 -5.44 -6.49
C ARG A 127 -11.49 -5.50 -7.24
N GLU A 128 -12.36 -6.44 -6.90
CA GLU A 128 -13.67 -6.57 -7.56
C GLU A 128 -14.54 -5.32 -7.35
N GLN A 129 -14.49 -4.71 -6.18
CA GLN A 129 -15.17 -3.45 -5.92
C GLN A 129 -14.58 -2.29 -6.73
N SER A 130 -13.26 -2.23 -6.87
CA SER A 130 -12.59 -1.21 -7.70
C SER A 130 -12.91 -1.39 -9.17
N LYS A 131 -12.92 -2.64 -9.66
CA LYS A 131 -13.32 -2.99 -11.01
C LYS A 131 -14.75 -2.54 -11.29
N ALA A 132 -15.70 -2.91 -10.45
CA ALA A 132 -17.10 -2.52 -10.59
C ALA A 132 -17.29 -0.99 -10.59
N ALA A 133 -16.52 -0.25 -9.78
CA ALA A 133 -16.58 1.21 -9.77
C ALA A 133 -16.06 1.83 -11.07
N ILE A 134 -14.92 1.37 -11.58
CA ILE A 134 -14.35 1.82 -12.87
C ILE A 134 -15.35 1.57 -14.02
N GLU A 135 -15.95 0.37 -14.05
CA GLU A 135 -16.92 0.00 -15.07
C GLU A 135 -18.21 0.83 -14.96
N ALA A 136 -18.66 1.15 -13.75
CA ALA A 136 -19.83 2.02 -13.53
C ALA A 136 -19.59 3.47 -14.00
N GLU A 137 -18.35 3.94 -13.98
CA GLU A 137 -17.92 5.24 -14.50
C GLU A 137 -17.64 5.21 -16.02
N GLY A 138 -17.85 4.08 -16.70
CA GLY A 138 -17.66 3.90 -18.13
C GLY A 138 -16.21 3.57 -18.54
N GLY A 139 -15.35 3.29 -17.59
CA GLY A 139 -13.98 2.85 -17.81
C GLY A 139 -13.86 1.34 -18.05
N THR A 140 -12.65 0.88 -18.33
CA THR A 140 -12.32 -0.54 -18.47
C THR A 140 -11.24 -0.89 -17.45
N TYR A 141 -11.46 -1.94 -16.63
CA TYR A 141 -10.44 -2.44 -15.74
C TYR A 141 -9.41 -3.26 -16.53
N GLU A 142 -8.15 -2.89 -16.41
CA GLU A 142 -7.05 -3.65 -16.99
C GLU A 142 -6.46 -4.60 -15.96
N PRO A 143 -6.48 -5.92 -16.19
CA PRO A 143 -5.90 -6.91 -15.29
C PRO A 143 -4.42 -6.62 -15.00
N LYS A 144 -4.03 -6.82 -13.75
CA LYS A 144 -2.66 -6.61 -13.29
C LYS A 144 -1.96 -7.95 -13.01
N PRO A 145 -0.62 -8.03 -13.03
CA PRO A 145 0.11 -9.27 -12.81
C PRO A 145 -0.27 -9.99 -11.51
N TRP A 146 -0.50 -9.24 -10.43
CA TRP A 146 -0.88 -9.79 -9.13
C TRP A 146 -2.31 -10.36 -9.08
N ASP A 147 -3.20 -9.98 -10.01
CA ASP A 147 -4.59 -10.45 -10.01
C ASP A 147 -4.67 -11.96 -10.22
N ALA A 148 -3.91 -12.48 -11.16
CA ALA A 148 -3.87 -13.90 -11.47
C ALA A 148 -3.35 -14.73 -10.28
N VAL A 149 -2.34 -14.22 -9.57
CA VAL A 149 -1.80 -14.90 -8.38
C VAL A 149 -2.83 -14.95 -7.26
N ILE A 150 -3.49 -13.81 -6.97
CA ILE A 150 -4.52 -13.74 -5.94
C ILE A 150 -5.70 -14.65 -6.27
N ASP A 151 -6.14 -14.66 -7.54
CA ASP A 151 -7.24 -15.53 -7.97
C ASP A 151 -6.87 -17.01 -7.86
N ALA A 152 -5.70 -17.42 -8.30
CA ALA A 152 -5.24 -18.80 -8.15
C ALA A 152 -5.16 -19.22 -6.68
N MET A 153 -4.55 -18.39 -5.83
CA MET A 153 -4.45 -18.67 -4.39
C MET A 153 -5.82 -18.88 -3.74
N VAL A 154 -6.79 -18.00 -4.05
CA VAL A 154 -8.11 -18.03 -3.40
C VAL A 154 -9.05 -19.05 -4.04
N LEU A 155 -9.09 -19.14 -5.37
CA LEU A 155 -10.11 -19.90 -6.09
C LEU A 155 -9.67 -21.33 -6.46
N GLU A 156 -8.38 -21.53 -6.73
CA GLU A 156 -7.86 -22.82 -7.18
C GLU A 156 -7.25 -23.61 -6.01
N PHE A 157 -6.52 -22.91 -5.12
CA PHE A 157 -5.79 -23.57 -4.03
C PHE A 157 -6.48 -23.45 -2.66
N ASP A 158 -7.61 -22.72 -2.55
CA ASP A 158 -8.34 -22.49 -1.30
C ASP A 158 -7.45 -21.91 -0.18
N ARG A 159 -6.54 -21.00 -0.55
CA ARG A 159 -5.55 -20.38 0.33
C ARG A 159 -5.84 -18.89 0.51
N GLY A 160 -6.81 -18.59 1.37
CA GLY A 160 -7.36 -17.24 1.57
C GLY A 160 -6.57 -16.33 2.52
N GLY A 161 -5.48 -16.81 3.12
CA GLY A 161 -4.65 -16.10 4.08
C GLY A 161 -4.76 -16.71 5.50
N ARG A 162 -4.13 -16.04 6.48
CA ARG A 162 -4.03 -16.54 7.86
C ARG A 162 -5.38 -16.89 8.48
N ALA A 163 -6.39 -16.03 8.33
CA ALA A 163 -7.71 -16.26 8.89
C ALA A 163 -8.43 -17.48 8.29
N ALA A 164 -8.08 -17.86 7.06
CA ALA A 164 -8.55 -19.06 6.38
C ALA A 164 -7.70 -20.31 6.72
N GLY A 165 -6.63 -20.17 7.51
CA GLY A 165 -5.73 -21.24 7.88
C GLY A 165 -4.63 -21.56 6.87
N ALA A 166 -4.63 -20.94 5.70
CA ALA A 166 -3.62 -21.11 4.66
C ALA A 166 -3.60 -19.87 3.74
N GLY A 167 -2.42 -19.43 3.34
CA GLY A 167 -2.17 -18.35 2.41
C GLY A 167 -0.87 -18.62 1.64
N PHE A 168 -0.04 -17.60 1.42
CA PHE A 168 1.33 -17.81 0.95
C PHE A 168 2.16 -18.63 1.95
N TYR A 169 1.69 -18.65 3.20
CA TYR A 169 2.23 -19.47 4.26
C TYR A 169 1.27 -20.56 4.68
N ASP A 170 1.83 -21.62 5.27
CA ASP A 170 1.09 -22.62 6.02
C ASP A 170 0.97 -22.15 7.47
N TYR A 171 -0.18 -22.44 8.09
CA TYR A 171 -0.50 -22.06 9.47
C TYR A 171 -0.91 -23.30 10.27
N ASP A 172 -0.43 -23.37 11.51
CA ASP A 172 -0.85 -24.35 12.50
C ASP A 172 -1.38 -23.62 13.74
N GLU A 173 -2.62 -23.86 14.12
CA GLU A 173 -3.32 -23.15 15.19
C GLU A 173 -3.18 -21.63 15.11
N GLY A 174 -3.22 -21.07 13.88
CA GLY A 174 -3.07 -19.64 13.59
C GLY A 174 -1.64 -19.10 13.70
N LYS A 175 -0.66 -19.98 13.95
CA LYS A 175 0.77 -19.64 13.92
C LYS A 175 1.36 -19.96 12.56
N ARG A 176 2.14 -19.05 12.02
CA ARG A 176 2.83 -19.20 10.75
C ARG A 176 3.93 -20.28 10.88
N VAL A 177 3.90 -21.28 10.02
CA VAL A 177 4.85 -22.42 10.00
C VAL A 177 5.96 -22.17 9.00
N GLY A 178 5.61 -21.89 7.74
CA GLY A 178 6.57 -21.66 6.66
C GLY A 178 5.87 -21.25 5.38
N LEU A 179 6.62 -20.80 4.38
CA LEU A 179 6.09 -20.58 3.05
C LEU A 179 5.53 -21.88 2.47
N TRP A 180 4.41 -21.81 1.80
CA TRP A 180 3.81 -22.94 1.12
C TRP A 180 4.79 -23.56 0.12
N SER A 181 5.06 -24.86 0.30
CA SER A 181 6.11 -25.56 -0.42
C SER A 181 5.88 -25.66 -1.93
N GLU A 182 4.62 -25.49 -2.38
CA GLU A 182 4.25 -25.58 -3.80
C GLU A 182 4.30 -24.23 -4.53
N LEU A 183 4.58 -23.11 -3.84
CA LEU A 183 4.72 -21.81 -4.48
C LEU A 183 5.66 -21.82 -5.71
N PRO A 184 6.84 -22.46 -5.67
CA PRO A 184 7.72 -22.51 -6.82
C PRO A 184 7.16 -23.28 -8.01
N ALA A 185 6.31 -24.26 -7.76
CA ALA A 185 5.69 -25.07 -8.81
C ALA A 185 4.59 -24.30 -9.56
N HIS A 186 3.88 -23.41 -8.85
CA HIS A 186 2.77 -22.66 -9.40
C HIS A 186 3.17 -21.25 -9.90
N PHE A 187 4.14 -20.61 -9.25
CA PHE A 187 4.55 -19.24 -9.52
C PHE A 187 6.05 -19.10 -9.79
N GLY A 188 6.78 -20.20 -9.97
CA GLY A 188 8.23 -20.24 -10.21
C GLY A 188 8.67 -19.85 -11.62
N GLY A 189 7.96 -18.92 -12.26
CA GLY A 189 8.16 -18.54 -13.65
C GLY A 189 7.25 -19.30 -14.61
N VAL A 190 6.72 -18.62 -15.60
CA VAL A 190 5.86 -19.22 -16.61
C VAL A 190 6.62 -20.36 -17.29
N SER A 191 6.22 -21.61 -17.01
CA SER A 191 6.58 -22.79 -17.81
C SER A 191 8.08 -23.03 -18.02
N GLY A 192 8.84 -23.25 -16.94
CA GLY A 192 10.25 -23.71 -17.04
C GLY A 192 11.28 -22.65 -17.41
N ALA A 193 10.90 -21.38 -17.40
CA ALA A 193 11.85 -20.29 -17.51
C ALA A 193 12.73 -20.23 -16.25
N THR A 194 14.01 -19.98 -16.43
CA THR A 194 14.93 -19.67 -15.32
C THR A 194 14.37 -18.46 -14.57
N PRO A 195 14.33 -18.46 -13.23
CA PRO A 195 13.95 -17.27 -12.47
C PRO A 195 14.72 -16.04 -13.00
N PRO A 196 14.09 -14.88 -13.12
CA PRO A 196 14.75 -13.69 -13.60
C PRO A 196 16.00 -13.41 -12.74
N ASP A 197 17.12 -13.11 -13.38
CA ASP A 197 18.33 -12.62 -12.69
C ASP A 197 18.06 -11.19 -12.22
N MET A 198 17.22 -11.07 -11.19
CA MET A 198 16.84 -9.80 -10.62
C MET A 198 17.79 -9.46 -9.48
N PRO A 199 18.51 -8.33 -9.56
CA PRO A 199 19.36 -7.89 -8.46
C PRO A 199 18.54 -7.74 -7.17
N PHE A 200 19.09 -8.18 -6.05
CA PHE A 200 18.41 -8.11 -4.77
C PHE A 200 18.03 -6.67 -4.38
N VAL A 201 18.87 -5.69 -4.74
CA VAL A 201 18.57 -4.27 -4.53
C VAL A 201 17.33 -3.84 -5.29
N ASP A 202 17.12 -4.34 -6.50
CA ASP A 202 15.92 -4.01 -7.29
C ASP A 202 14.64 -4.53 -6.61
N MET A 203 14.69 -5.72 -5.99
CA MET A 203 13.54 -6.26 -5.27
C MET A 203 13.12 -5.34 -4.11
N ALA A 204 14.09 -4.85 -3.34
CA ALA A 204 13.85 -3.92 -2.24
C ALA A 204 13.37 -2.55 -2.73
N GLU A 205 14.04 -2.00 -3.75
CA GLU A 205 13.70 -0.69 -4.31
C GLU A 205 12.34 -0.70 -5.02
N ARG A 206 11.96 -1.78 -5.69
CA ARG A 206 10.63 -1.89 -6.31
C ARG A 206 9.53 -1.65 -5.28
N MET A 207 9.63 -2.22 -4.09
CA MET A 207 8.65 -2.02 -3.00
C MET A 207 8.69 -0.58 -2.48
N LEU A 208 9.88 -0.06 -2.17
CA LEU A 208 10.06 1.30 -1.64
C LEU A 208 9.61 2.38 -2.65
N PHE A 209 9.96 2.22 -3.91
CA PHE A 209 9.61 3.16 -4.98
C PHE A 209 8.12 3.15 -5.29
N ALA A 210 7.49 1.98 -5.30
CA ALA A 210 6.04 1.88 -5.53
C ALA A 210 5.26 2.68 -4.50
N GLU A 211 5.59 2.54 -3.20
CA GLU A 211 4.95 3.31 -2.13
C GLU A 211 5.28 4.81 -2.19
N ALA A 212 6.53 5.15 -2.49
CA ALA A 212 6.95 6.55 -2.59
C ALA A 212 6.25 7.27 -3.75
N ILE A 213 6.22 6.66 -4.94
CA ILE A 213 5.54 7.20 -6.12
C ILE A 213 4.04 7.35 -5.86
N GLU A 214 3.40 6.36 -5.26
CA GLU A 214 1.97 6.42 -4.96
C GLU A 214 1.65 7.51 -3.91
N SER A 215 2.57 7.73 -2.95
CA SER A 215 2.42 8.83 -1.99
C SER A 215 2.54 10.21 -2.64
N VAL A 216 3.40 10.37 -3.64
CA VAL A 216 3.45 11.60 -4.44
C VAL A 216 2.13 11.82 -5.17
N LYS A 217 1.57 10.78 -5.79
CA LYS A 217 0.24 10.89 -6.43
C LYS A 217 -0.85 11.27 -5.43
N CYS A 218 -0.84 10.68 -4.22
CA CYS A 218 -1.78 11.08 -3.16
C CYS A 218 -1.63 12.56 -2.77
N LEU A 219 -0.42 13.11 -2.81
CA LEU A 219 -0.18 14.54 -2.56
C LEU A 219 -0.68 15.40 -3.73
N ASP A 220 -0.39 15.01 -4.96
CA ASP A 220 -0.81 15.71 -6.18
C ASP A 220 -2.34 15.76 -6.33
N GLU A 221 -3.00 14.68 -5.98
CA GLU A 221 -4.48 14.55 -5.99
C GLU A 221 -5.14 15.23 -4.78
N GLY A 222 -4.36 15.75 -3.83
CA GLY A 222 -4.87 16.38 -2.63
C GLY A 222 -5.48 15.41 -1.61
N VAL A 223 -5.22 14.12 -1.71
CA VAL A 223 -5.57 13.12 -0.68
C VAL A 223 -4.74 13.38 0.58
N LEU A 224 -3.44 13.53 0.41
CA LEU A 224 -2.54 14.03 1.47
C LEU A 224 -2.63 15.54 1.56
N ARG A 225 -2.70 16.05 2.78
CA ARG A 225 -2.78 17.49 3.07
C ARG A 225 -1.43 18.11 3.41
N SER A 226 -0.46 17.30 3.81
CA SER A 226 0.87 17.76 4.18
C SER A 226 1.94 16.68 4.04
N VAL A 227 3.18 17.11 3.88
CA VAL A 227 4.36 16.23 3.86
C VAL A 227 4.58 15.52 5.22
N PRO A 228 4.43 16.20 6.37
CA PRO A 228 4.48 15.53 7.67
C PRO A 228 3.47 14.41 7.84
N ASP A 229 2.21 14.59 7.41
CA ASP A 229 1.18 13.54 7.48
C ASP A 229 1.55 12.32 6.63
N ALA A 230 2.14 12.54 5.45
CA ALA A 230 2.65 11.45 4.61
C ALA A 230 3.75 10.65 5.32
N ASN A 231 4.74 11.34 5.90
CA ASN A 231 5.87 10.68 6.54
C ASN A 231 5.46 9.94 7.82
N ILE A 232 4.66 10.57 8.67
CA ILE A 232 4.13 9.98 9.90
C ILE A 232 3.20 8.81 9.58
N GLY A 233 2.27 9.01 8.65
CA GLY A 233 1.31 8.01 8.23
C GLY A 233 1.97 6.77 7.64
N SER A 234 3.00 6.95 6.83
CA SER A 234 3.73 5.83 6.23
C SER A 234 4.48 4.99 7.27
N ILE A 235 5.15 5.61 8.23
CA ILE A 235 5.90 4.89 9.25
C ILE A 235 4.96 4.17 10.24
N PHE A 236 4.01 4.90 10.83
CA PHE A 236 3.20 4.38 11.94
C PHE A 236 1.93 3.65 11.51
N GLY A 237 1.49 3.83 10.26
CA GLY A 237 0.28 3.19 9.72
C GLY A 237 0.57 1.96 8.88
N ILE A 238 1.54 2.05 7.99
CA ILE A 238 1.79 1.01 6.99
C ILE A 238 3.18 0.37 7.09
N GLY A 239 3.98 0.81 8.08
CA GLY A 239 5.27 0.18 8.36
C GLY A 239 6.37 0.51 7.36
N PHE A 240 6.26 1.61 6.63
CA PHE A 240 7.35 2.08 5.77
C PHE A 240 8.63 2.23 6.60
N PRO A 241 9.80 1.87 6.08
CA PRO A 241 11.02 1.80 6.88
C PRO A 241 11.36 3.10 7.60
N ALA A 242 11.36 3.07 8.94
CA ALA A 242 11.52 4.27 9.78
C ALA A 242 12.89 4.95 9.62
N TRP A 243 13.93 4.21 9.19
CA TRP A 243 15.26 4.76 8.94
C TRP A 243 15.28 5.82 7.83
N THR A 244 14.26 5.84 6.98
CA THR A 244 14.12 6.82 5.88
C THR A 244 13.62 8.17 6.35
N GLY A 245 12.98 8.24 7.52
CA GLY A 245 12.23 9.42 7.99
C GLY A 245 10.82 9.53 7.41
N GLY A 246 10.37 8.53 6.64
CA GLY A 246 9.06 8.48 5.99
C GLY A 246 9.14 8.49 4.47
N VAL A 247 8.00 8.24 3.86
CA VAL A 247 7.91 7.95 2.43
C VAL A 247 8.38 9.09 1.52
N LEU A 248 8.10 10.35 1.85
CA LEU A 248 8.58 11.50 1.09
C LEU A 248 10.01 11.90 1.49
N GLN A 249 10.42 11.64 2.73
CA GLN A 249 11.81 11.82 3.15
C GLN A 249 12.73 10.77 2.52
N TYR A 250 12.23 9.59 2.17
CA TYR A 250 12.97 8.61 1.37
C TYR A 250 13.39 9.20 0.01
N ILE A 251 12.50 9.94 -0.65
CA ILE A 251 12.79 10.64 -1.92
C ILE A 251 13.88 11.70 -1.68
N ASN A 252 13.74 12.52 -0.62
CA ASN A 252 14.69 13.57 -0.28
C ASN A 252 16.08 13.02 0.07
N GLY A 253 16.13 11.86 0.74
CA GLY A 253 17.36 11.21 1.24
C GLY A 253 17.99 10.23 0.25
N TYR A 254 17.34 9.97 -0.89
CA TYR A 254 17.89 9.08 -1.91
C TYR A 254 19.24 9.59 -2.43
N PRO A 255 20.19 8.72 -2.82
CA PRO A 255 21.44 9.15 -3.41
C PRO A 255 21.22 10.08 -4.60
N GLY A 256 21.71 11.32 -4.52
CA GLY A 256 21.43 12.39 -5.49
C GLY A 256 20.12 13.13 -5.28
N GLY A 257 19.45 12.91 -4.13
CA GLY A 257 18.17 13.56 -3.79
C GLY A 257 17.04 13.19 -4.73
N PRO A 258 16.00 14.06 -4.87
CA PRO A 258 14.89 13.85 -5.79
C PRO A 258 15.32 13.59 -7.24
N GLY A 259 16.41 14.21 -7.72
CA GLY A 259 16.95 13.95 -9.05
C GLY A 259 17.47 12.53 -9.23
N GLY A 260 18.20 12.01 -8.23
CA GLY A 260 18.65 10.62 -8.23
C GLY A 260 17.50 9.63 -8.13
N PHE A 261 16.49 9.92 -7.30
CA PHE A 261 15.28 9.12 -7.22
C PHE A 261 14.54 9.06 -8.57
N VAL A 262 14.34 10.19 -9.24
CA VAL A 262 13.70 10.27 -10.58
C VAL A 262 14.47 9.46 -11.61
N ALA A 263 15.82 9.57 -11.63
CA ALA A 263 16.64 8.78 -12.54
C ALA A 263 16.44 7.27 -12.31
N ARG A 264 16.48 6.83 -11.05
CA ARG A 264 16.30 5.42 -10.70
C ARG A 264 14.86 4.94 -10.97
N ALA A 265 13.85 5.76 -10.70
CA ALA A 265 12.46 5.45 -11.02
C ALA A 265 12.26 5.16 -12.52
N ARG A 266 12.91 5.94 -13.40
CA ARG A 266 12.89 5.71 -14.85
C ARG A 266 13.55 4.37 -15.24
N GLU A 267 14.69 4.03 -14.63
CA GLU A 267 15.34 2.72 -14.85
C GLU A 267 14.42 1.56 -14.41
N LEU A 268 13.74 1.69 -13.27
CA LEU A 268 12.79 0.70 -12.80
C LEU A 268 11.56 0.62 -13.75
N ALA A 269 11.12 1.75 -14.28
CA ALA A 269 10.02 1.79 -15.25
C ALA A 269 10.37 1.07 -16.55
N GLU A 270 11.57 1.28 -17.08
CA GLU A 270 12.05 0.58 -18.28
C GLU A 270 12.16 -0.94 -18.06
N ARG A 271 12.59 -1.37 -16.88
CA ARG A 271 12.85 -2.79 -16.58
C ARG A 271 11.60 -3.53 -16.11
N TYR A 272 10.74 -2.89 -15.33
CA TYR A 272 9.67 -3.56 -14.59
C TYR A 272 8.27 -2.99 -14.86
N GLY A 273 8.18 -1.94 -15.67
CA GLY A 273 6.90 -1.42 -16.17
C GLY A 273 6.52 -0.03 -15.64
N GLU A 274 5.55 0.56 -16.33
CA GLU A 274 5.15 1.98 -16.21
C GLU A 274 4.70 2.42 -14.81
N ARG A 275 4.39 1.48 -13.91
CA ARG A 275 4.00 1.80 -12.52
C ARG A 275 5.10 2.51 -11.72
N PHE A 276 6.37 2.45 -12.21
CA PHE A 276 7.49 3.18 -11.64
C PHE A 276 7.77 4.52 -12.33
N THR A 277 6.96 4.92 -13.31
CA THR A 277 7.11 6.23 -13.96
C THR A 277 6.91 7.34 -12.93
N PRO A 278 7.91 8.23 -12.73
CA PRO A 278 7.80 9.29 -11.75
C PRO A 278 6.72 10.31 -12.19
N PRO A 279 5.85 10.78 -11.27
CA PRO A 279 4.89 11.86 -11.54
C PRO A 279 5.58 13.13 -12.02
N GLU A 280 4.88 13.94 -12.84
CA GLU A 280 5.41 15.19 -13.39
C GLU A 280 5.78 16.20 -12.28
N SER A 281 5.01 16.24 -11.20
CA SER A 281 5.31 17.08 -10.02
C SER A 281 6.65 16.74 -9.40
N LEU A 282 6.96 15.44 -9.26
CA LEU A 282 8.24 14.98 -8.74
C LEU A 282 9.39 15.28 -9.69
N VAL A 283 9.17 15.16 -11.00
CA VAL A 283 10.18 15.55 -12.00
C VAL A 283 10.43 17.07 -11.91
N GLY A 284 9.41 17.89 -11.84
CA GLY A 284 9.54 19.33 -11.66
C GLY A 284 10.24 19.72 -10.35
N LEU A 285 9.96 19.01 -9.25
CA LEU A 285 10.66 19.18 -7.98
C LEU A 285 12.16 18.87 -8.13
N ALA A 286 12.49 17.77 -8.79
CA ALA A 286 13.88 17.38 -9.05
C ALA A 286 14.63 18.41 -9.92
N ASP A 287 14.00 18.89 -10.99
CA ASP A 287 14.58 19.87 -11.90
C ASP A 287 14.84 21.23 -11.22
N SER A 288 14.00 21.60 -10.27
CA SER A 288 14.16 22.81 -9.45
C SER A 288 15.12 22.65 -8.28
N HIS A 289 15.72 21.48 -8.11
CA HIS A 289 16.51 21.11 -6.92
C HIS A 289 15.74 21.27 -5.59
N GLY A 290 14.41 21.15 -5.64
CA GLY A 290 13.52 21.23 -4.51
C GLY A 290 13.55 19.97 -3.63
N ARG A 291 12.84 20.05 -2.50
CA ARG A 291 12.63 18.95 -1.55
C ARG A 291 11.21 18.98 -1.02
N TYR A 292 10.73 17.85 -0.53
CA TYR A 292 9.49 17.79 0.25
C TYR A 292 9.76 18.33 1.67
N GLU A 293 9.02 19.38 2.07
CA GLU A 293 9.15 20.07 3.37
C GLU A 293 7.89 19.88 4.24
#